data_2b4d9b6cd8c39530d89aa26e224c994b
#
_entry.id   2b4d9b6cd8c39530d89aa26e224c994b
#
_cell.length_a   1.000
_cell.length_b   1.000
_cell.length_c   1.000
_cell.angle_alpha   90.00
_cell.angle_beta   90.00
_cell.angle_gamma   90.00
#
_symmetry.space_group_name_H-M   'P 1'
#
loop_
_entity.id
_entity.type
_entity.pdbx_description
1 polymer ?
#
loop_
_entity_poly.entity_id
_entity_poly.type
_entity_poly.pdbx_seq_one_letter_code
_entity_poly.pdbx_strand_id
1 'polypeptide(L)'
;MSKEENNKDEKPEESKALLSARAYVKRRFNEDLAPVYLFHNYTYSVEVADKAADLAEEEGLNEEQAERLRITGLFYPLGFIGGEKEVWLRSGTELRKWAKAEGYQLEGADKWIIASQKATAESPLPVRILHDAAWGWLGRKRYDRRYDLLQMEREGRSGKEGDPVAFGTEMLDRLLHFQYLTIAGREAFDKRRRKNAADQHGDNYKITQNEMKARTGKNFGRGIDTMYRTSFRNHITLSKIADGKANMMISINTIILSIVITVSGASISFFEETFFENPEFLVPIISLLLSSLIAVVFAVFSARPSVTEYRIKKDKLIKSKEASLLYFGNFLKLEKNEFIDYMARMKLDQNSLYDDLARDLYDLGAVMHKKYLLLTISYNTFVGGLALAVLSFLAVYLLNIL
;
A
#
# COMPACT_ATOMS: atom_id res chain seq x y z
N MET A 1 62.48 26.61 26.83
CA MET A 1 62.73 25.21 27.22
C MET A 1 61.85 24.91 28.43
N SER A 2 60.80 24.20 28.24
CA SER A 2 60.25 23.26 29.25
C SER A 2 59.30 22.35 28.52
N LYS A 3 59.63 21.08 28.60
CA LYS A 3 58.88 19.97 28.06
C LYS A 3 57.67 19.79 28.98
N GLU A 4 56.45 19.92 28.44
CA GLU A 4 55.27 19.30 29.03
C GLU A 4 55.17 17.88 28.53
N GLU A 5 55.35 16.97 29.49
CA GLU A 5 55.23 15.55 29.33
C GLU A 5 53.80 15.15 29.04
N ASN A 6 53.67 14.36 28.03
CA ASN A 6 52.51 13.60 27.60
C ASN A 6 52.06 12.64 28.70
N ASN A 7 51.07 13.04 29.51
CA ASN A 7 50.39 12.12 30.41
C ASN A 7 49.41 11.29 29.60
N LYS A 8 49.83 10.16 29.09
CA LYS A 8 48.97 9.11 28.54
C LYS A 8 48.19 8.55 29.70
N ASP A 9 46.86 8.65 29.64
CA ASP A 9 45.94 7.96 30.53
C ASP A 9 46.28 6.46 30.59
N GLU A 10 47.05 6.06 31.59
CA GLU A 10 47.20 4.65 31.98
C GLU A 10 45.85 4.16 32.48
N LYS A 11 45.21 3.28 31.71
CA LYS A 11 44.03 2.57 32.22
C LYS A 11 44.41 1.84 33.50
N PRO A 12 43.61 1.97 34.57
CA PRO A 12 43.88 1.26 35.82
C PRO A 12 44.00 -0.25 35.52
N GLU A 13 45.04 -0.86 36.14
CA GLU A 13 45.33 -2.28 35.97
C GLU A 13 44.13 -3.11 36.46
N GLU A 14 43.54 -3.92 35.55
CA GLU A 14 42.35 -4.72 35.90
C GLU A 14 42.70 -5.71 37.02
N SER A 15 41.83 -5.85 38.01
CA SER A 15 42.03 -6.77 39.12
C SER A 15 42.10 -8.23 38.66
N LYS A 16 42.81 -9.06 39.45
CA LYS A 16 42.88 -10.50 39.15
C LYS A 16 41.51 -11.16 39.14
N ALA A 17 40.57 -10.71 39.97
CA ALA A 17 39.21 -11.21 40.01
C ALA A 17 38.45 -10.89 38.73
N LEU A 18 38.56 -9.65 38.21
CA LEU A 18 37.93 -9.24 36.97
C LEU A 18 38.50 -10.00 35.76
N LEU A 19 39.80 -10.19 35.69
CA LEU A 19 40.47 -10.97 34.62
C LEU A 19 39.99 -12.42 34.62
N SER A 20 39.93 -13.07 35.81
CA SER A 20 39.41 -14.42 35.99
C SER A 20 37.93 -14.52 35.57
N ALA A 21 37.08 -13.58 35.99
CA ALA A 21 35.68 -13.53 35.60
C ALA A 21 35.50 -13.40 34.07
N ARG A 22 36.27 -12.52 33.41
CA ARG A 22 36.26 -12.36 31.96
C ARG A 22 36.69 -13.65 31.25
N ALA A 23 37.73 -14.30 31.69
CA ALA A 23 38.18 -15.57 31.12
C ALA A 23 37.15 -16.68 31.25
N TYR A 24 36.51 -16.79 32.42
CA TYR A 24 35.43 -17.74 32.67
C TYR A 24 34.24 -17.51 31.77
N VAL A 25 33.69 -16.30 31.72
CA VAL A 25 32.52 -15.95 30.94
C VAL A 25 32.78 -16.13 29.46
N LYS A 26 33.94 -15.67 28.95
CA LYS A 26 34.34 -15.82 27.55
C LYS A 26 34.40 -17.28 27.12
N ARG A 27 35.00 -18.13 27.95
CA ARG A 27 35.07 -19.58 27.73
C ARG A 27 33.67 -20.19 27.63
N ARG A 28 32.80 -19.88 28.61
CA ARG A 28 31.44 -20.41 28.68
C ARG A 28 30.61 -20.02 27.43
N PHE A 29 30.72 -18.76 26.98
CA PHE A 29 30.03 -18.35 25.77
C PHE A 29 30.57 -19.05 24.48
N ASN A 30 31.87 -19.28 24.43
CA ASN A 30 32.48 -19.94 23.27
C ASN A 30 32.14 -21.44 23.18
N GLU A 31 32.04 -22.11 24.35
CA GLU A 31 31.81 -23.56 24.43
C GLU A 31 30.31 -23.92 24.38
N ASP A 32 29.46 -23.14 25.05
CA ASP A 32 28.10 -23.57 25.39
C ASP A 32 26.99 -22.74 24.75
N LEU A 33 27.29 -21.54 24.15
CA LEU A 33 26.26 -20.71 23.57
C LEU A 33 25.86 -21.23 22.17
N ALA A 34 24.56 -21.47 21.96
CA ALA A 34 24.06 -21.84 20.67
C ALA A 34 24.25 -20.70 19.65
N PRO A 35 24.63 -20.99 18.37
CA PRO A 35 24.95 -19.98 17.34
C PRO A 35 23.80 -19.00 17.03
N VAL A 36 22.59 -19.34 17.39
CA VAL A 36 21.39 -18.51 17.19
C VAL A 36 21.38 -17.25 18.08
N TYR A 37 22.11 -17.25 19.19
CA TYR A 37 22.17 -16.10 20.11
C TYR A 37 23.14 -15.03 19.59
N LEU A 38 22.66 -14.17 18.73
CA LEU A 38 23.44 -13.11 18.09
C LEU A 38 23.53 -11.84 18.95
N PHE A 39 22.48 -11.54 19.71
CA PHE A 39 22.41 -10.38 20.62
C PHE A 39 22.99 -10.71 21.99
N HIS A 40 22.54 -11.81 22.64
CA HIS A 40 22.92 -12.23 23.99
C HIS A 40 24.22 -13.04 23.96
N ASN A 41 25.34 -12.39 23.71
CA ASN A 41 26.68 -12.98 23.54
C ASN A 41 27.71 -12.32 24.43
N TYR A 42 28.96 -12.76 24.33
CA TYR A 42 30.07 -12.21 25.10
C TYR A 42 30.27 -10.70 24.91
N THR A 43 30.06 -10.18 23.69
CA THR A 43 30.18 -8.73 23.45
C THR A 43 29.14 -7.94 24.26
N TYR A 44 27.90 -8.43 24.31
CA TYR A 44 26.86 -7.80 25.16
C TYR A 44 27.18 -7.91 26.64
N SER A 45 27.73 -9.05 27.07
CA SER A 45 28.23 -9.26 28.44
C SER A 45 29.24 -8.18 28.84
N VAL A 46 30.24 -7.93 28.01
CA VAL A 46 31.27 -6.89 28.27
C VAL A 46 30.63 -5.49 28.26
N GLU A 47 29.70 -5.21 27.34
CA GLU A 47 29.02 -3.91 27.32
C GLU A 47 28.20 -3.62 28.59
N VAL A 48 27.52 -4.63 29.13
CA VAL A 48 26.77 -4.49 30.38
C VAL A 48 27.73 -4.28 31.55
N ALA A 49 28.83 -5.05 31.61
CA ALA A 49 29.85 -4.95 32.64
C ALA A 49 30.49 -3.56 32.70
N ASP A 50 30.99 -3.07 31.56
CA ASP A 50 31.67 -1.79 31.51
C ASP A 50 30.69 -0.65 31.85
N LYS A 51 29.43 -0.74 31.42
CA LYS A 51 28.44 0.28 31.78
C LYS A 51 27.97 0.21 33.22
N ALA A 52 27.90 -0.97 33.80
CA ALA A 52 27.59 -1.09 35.21
C ALA A 52 28.68 -0.45 36.09
N ALA A 53 29.96 -0.57 35.69
CA ALA A 53 31.07 0.10 36.39
C ALA A 53 31.01 1.64 36.19
N ASP A 54 30.89 2.11 34.93
CA ASP A 54 30.78 3.56 34.63
C ASP A 54 29.66 4.22 35.44
N LEU A 55 28.45 3.63 35.44
CA LEU A 55 27.31 4.15 36.20
C LEU A 55 27.52 4.08 37.73
N ALA A 56 28.21 3.05 38.20
CA ALA A 56 28.50 2.92 39.62
C ALA A 56 29.44 4.05 40.12
N GLU A 57 30.46 4.38 39.34
CA GLU A 57 31.38 5.48 39.64
C GLU A 57 30.63 6.83 39.60
N GLU A 58 29.80 7.06 38.60
CA GLU A 58 29.00 8.28 38.45
C GLU A 58 27.95 8.46 39.58
N GLU A 59 27.42 7.36 40.14
CA GLU A 59 26.51 7.35 41.28
C GLU A 59 27.26 7.40 42.64
N GLY A 60 28.61 7.50 42.64
CA GLY A 60 29.44 7.71 43.83
C GLY A 60 29.74 6.42 44.63
N LEU A 61 29.61 5.25 44.01
CA LEU A 61 30.03 4.00 44.64
C LEU A 61 31.56 3.90 44.66
N ASN A 62 32.09 3.22 45.69
CA ASN A 62 33.54 3.01 45.79
C ASN A 62 34.03 1.98 44.74
N GLU A 63 35.34 1.92 44.55
CA GLU A 63 35.99 1.08 43.54
C GLU A 63 35.63 -0.42 43.70
N GLU A 64 35.56 -0.94 44.95
CA GLU A 64 35.18 -2.33 45.19
C GLU A 64 33.74 -2.61 44.80
N GLN A 65 32.83 -1.69 45.07
CA GLN A 65 31.42 -1.80 44.66
C GLN A 65 31.25 -1.70 43.15
N ALA A 66 31.99 -0.80 42.51
CA ALA A 66 31.99 -0.65 41.04
C ALA A 66 32.56 -1.91 40.36
N GLU A 67 33.65 -2.47 40.86
CA GLU A 67 34.20 -3.74 40.36
C GLU A 67 33.21 -4.89 40.54
N ARG A 68 32.53 -4.98 41.69
CA ARG A 68 31.52 -6.02 41.94
C ARG A 68 30.37 -5.92 40.96
N LEU A 69 29.92 -4.71 40.64
CA LEU A 69 28.89 -4.47 39.61
C LEU A 69 29.41 -4.83 38.20
N ARG A 70 30.67 -4.50 37.90
CA ARG A 70 31.30 -4.87 36.62
C ARG A 70 31.36 -6.39 36.45
N ILE A 71 31.80 -7.12 37.47
CA ILE A 71 31.81 -8.59 37.45
C ILE A 71 30.37 -9.12 37.31
N THR A 72 29.41 -8.61 38.08
CA THR A 72 28.01 -9.02 37.97
C THR A 72 27.43 -8.77 36.53
N GLY A 73 27.79 -7.66 35.94
CA GLY A 73 27.42 -7.32 34.55
C GLY A 73 27.96 -8.31 33.51
N LEU A 74 29.19 -8.84 33.74
CA LEU A 74 29.75 -9.90 32.87
C LEU A 74 28.88 -11.15 32.85
N PHE A 75 28.35 -11.55 33.98
CA PHE A 75 27.50 -12.74 34.11
C PHE A 75 26.05 -12.51 33.71
N TYR A 76 25.63 -11.25 33.52
CA TYR A 76 24.23 -10.88 33.26
C TYR A 76 23.57 -11.70 32.14
N PRO A 77 24.09 -11.78 30.92
CA PRO A 77 23.47 -12.56 29.85
C PRO A 77 23.94 -14.02 29.80
N LEU A 78 24.81 -14.46 30.72
CA LEU A 78 25.43 -15.79 30.62
C LEU A 78 24.41 -16.92 30.71
N GLY A 79 23.29 -16.70 31.37
CA GLY A 79 22.23 -17.72 31.48
C GLY A 79 21.60 -18.16 30.16
N PHE A 80 21.79 -17.40 29.06
CA PHE A 80 21.33 -17.80 27.73
C PHE A 80 22.03 -19.04 27.17
N ILE A 81 23.20 -19.46 27.71
CA ILE A 81 23.86 -20.73 27.36
C ILE A 81 22.96 -21.96 27.53
N GLY A 82 21.99 -21.92 28.44
CA GLY A 82 21.03 -22.99 28.69
C GLY A 82 19.63 -22.74 28.11
N GLY A 83 19.48 -21.81 27.16
CA GLY A 83 18.20 -21.47 26.58
C GLY A 83 17.43 -20.40 27.37
N GLU A 84 16.18 -20.16 26.99
CA GLU A 84 15.38 -19.01 27.47
C GLU A 84 14.75 -19.19 28.86
N LYS A 85 14.56 -20.42 29.31
CA LYS A 85 13.91 -20.66 30.58
C LYS A 85 14.89 -20.34 31.73
N GLU A 86 14.44 -19.60 32.72
CA GLU A 86 15.19 -19.29 33.92
C GLU A 86 16.58 -18.65 33.70
N VAL A 87 16.72 -17.87 32.60
CA VAL A 87 17.99 -17.23 32.22
C VAL A 87 18.65 -16.52 33.40
N TRP A 88 17.92 -15.66 34.06
CA TRP A 88 18.45 -14.79 35.15
C TRP A 88 18.83 -15.57 36.39
N LEU A 89 18.07 -16.61 36.70
CA LEU A 89 18.42 -17.54 37.79
C LEU A 89 19.71 -18.31 37.47
N ARG A 90 19.86 -18.74 36.22
CA ARG A 90 21.05 -19.43 35.72
C ARG A 90 22.26 -18.50 35.71
N SER A 91 22.11 -17.25 35.29
CA SER A 91 23.16 -16.23 35.33
C SER A 91 23.69 -16.03 36.76
N GLY A 92 22.80 -15.86 37.73
CA GLY A 92 23.17 -15.75 39.14
C GLY A 92 23.81 -17.04 39.71
N THR A 93 23.38 -18.20 39.21
CA THR A 93 23.97 -19.50 39.62
C THR A 93 25.37 -19.65 39.05
N GLU A 94 25.63 -19.27 37.81
CA GLU A 94 26.98 -19.30 37.23
C GLU A 94 27.91 -18.30 37.93
N LEU A 95 27.42 -17.12 38.30
CA LEU A 95 28.19 -16.15 39.10
C LEU A 95 28.58 -16.73 40.44
N ARG A 96 27.67 -17.41 41.16
CA ARG A 96 27.95 -18.08 42.41
C ARG A 96 28.98 -19.21 42.30
N LYS A 97 28.90 -20.01 41.22
CA LYS A 97 29.86 -21.10 40.98
C LYS A 97 31.26 -20.55 40.76
N TRP A 98 31.40 -19.52 39.93
CA TRP A 98 32.68 -18.86 39.71
C TRP A 98 33.24 -18.26 41.00
N ALA A 99 32.43 -17.48 41.71
CA ALA A 99 32.86 -16.81 42.93
C ALA A 99 33.33 -17.81 44.03
N LYS A 100 32.62 -18.96 44.15
CA LYS A 100 33.03 -20.03 45.07
C LYS A 100 34.38 -20.64 44.70
N ALA A 101 34.63 -20.80 43.39
CA ALA A 101 35.90 -21.35 42.89
C ALA A 101 37.08 -20.39 43.11
N GLU A 102 36.85 -19.08 42.96
CA GLU A 102 37.87 -18.03 43.12
C GLU A 102 37.97 -17.47 44.54
N GLY A 103 37.12 -17.89 45.49
CA GLY A 103 37.05 -17.32 46.80
C GLY A 103 36.57 -15.86 46.85
N TYR A 104 35.84 -15.42 45.85
CA TYR A 104 35.36 -14.04 45.71
C TYR A 104 34.09 -13.78 46.54
N GLN A 105 34.06 -12.65 47.27
CA GLN A 105 32.92 -12.26 48.10
C GLN A 105 31.84 -11.51 47.28
N LEU A 106 30.69 -12.15 47.08
CA LEU A 106 29.60 -11.60 46.27
C LEU A 106 28.73 -10.56 46.96
N GLU A 107 28.58 -10.62 48.25
CA GLU A 107 27.68 -9.76 49.04
C GLU A 107 26.25 -9.67 48.47
N GLY A 108 25.75 -10.75 47.91
CA GLY A 108 24.42 -10.83 47.34
C GLY A 108 24.30 -10.38 45.89
N ALA A 109 25.40 -10.09 45.19
CA ALA A 109 25.41 -9.64 43.79
C ALA A 109 24.77 -10.63 42.82
N ASP A 110 24.80 -11.93 43.11
CA ASP A 110 24.10 -12.98 42.36
C ASP A 110 22.58 -12.76 42.29
N LYS A 111 21.99 -12.15 43.33
CA LYS A 111 20.56 -11.83 43.41
C LYS A 111 20.21 -10.56 42.63
N TRP A 112 21.18 -9.65 42.44
CA TRP A 112 20.92 -8.40 41.69
C TRP A 112 20.52 -8.66 40.23
N ILE A 113 21.05 -9.72 39.64
CA ILE A 113 20.69 -10.10 38.24
C ILE A 113 19.19 -10.40 38.13
N ILE A 114 18.63 -11.16 39.04
CA ILE A 114 17.20 -11.49 39.06
C ILE A 114 16.38 -10.25 39.41
N ALA A 115 16.79 -9.52 40.44
CA ALA A 115 16.08 -8.34 40.93
C ALA A 115 16.02 -7.22 39.87
N SER A 116 17.07 -7.05 39.07
CA SER A 116 17.13 -6.03 38.03
C SER A 116 16.07 -6.18 36.93
N GLN A 117 15.49 -7.38 36.75
CA GLN A 117 14.40 -7.60 35.79
C GLN A 117 13.08 -6.91 36.18
N LYS A 118 12.90 -6.66 37.47
CA LYS A 118 11.73 -6.02 38.06
C LYS A 118 12.09 -4.79 38.86
N ALA A 119 13.24 -4.17 38.56
CA ALA A 119 13.72 -3.00 39.28
C ALA A 119 12.75 -1.83 39.18
N THR A 120 12.63 -1.10 40.28
CA THR A 120 11.86 0.15 40.39
C THR A 120 12.76 1.24 40.97
N ALA A 121 12.28 2.48 41.04
CA ALA A 121 13.01 3.58 41.66
C ALA A 121 13.34 3.33 43.14
N GLU A 122 12.60 2.45 43.79
CA GLU A 122 12.77 2.07 45.22
C GLU A 122 13.73 0.90 45.42
N SER A 123 14.16 0.24 44.36
CA SER A 123 15.10 -0.88 44.41
C SER A 123 16.48 -0.40 44.90
N PRO A 124 17.29 -1.29 45.56
CA PRO A 124 18.66 -0.95 45.96
C PRO A 124 19.50 -0.41 44.80
N LEU A 125 20.37 0.53 45.06
CA LEU A 125 21.16 1.22 44.01
C LEU A 125 21.92 0.25 43.08
N PRO A 126 22.60 -0.82 43.54
CA PRO A 126 23.25 -1.77 42.64
C PRO A 126 22.31 -2.47 41.68
N VAL A 127 21.06 -2.73 42.09
CA VAL A 127 20.02 -3.35 41.25
C VAL A 127 19.56 -2.37 40.14
N ARG A 128 19.39 -1.09 40.52
CA ARG A 128 19.02 -0.03 39.53
C ARG A 128 20.13 0.23 38.52
N ILE A 129 21.39 0.25 38.98
CA ILE A 129 22.57 0.40 38.10
C ILE A 129 22.63 -0.76 37.11
N LEU A 130 22.47 -2.00 37.55
CA LEU A 130 22.52 -3.17 36.70
C LEU A 130 21.35 -3.17 35.68
N HIS A 131 20.16 -2.73 36.10
CA HIS A 131 19.02 -2.52 35.20
C HIS A 131 19.36 -1.52 34.12
N ASP A 132 19.86 -0.33 34.45
CA ASP A 132 20.18 0.72 33.53
C ASP A 132 21.33 0.33 32.59
N ALA A 133 22.34 -0.35 33.07
CA ALA A 133 23.46 -0.87 32.29
C ALA A 133 23.00 -1.89 31.25
N ALA A 134 22.13 -2.83 31.63
CA ALA A 134 21.59 -3.86 30.72
C ALA A 134 20.74 -3.25 29.60
N TRP A 135 19.97 -2.24 29.90
CA TRP A 135 19.13 -1.55 28.89
C TRP A 135 19.81 -0.31 28.29
N GLY A 136 21.04 -0.01 28.64
CA GLY A 136 21.79 1.15 28.14
C GLY A 136 21.92 1.21 26.61
N TRP A 137 21.86 0.05 25.93
CA TRP A 137 21.92 0.00 24.48
C TRP A 137 20.78 0.73 23.78
N LEU A 138 19.60 0.90 24.42
CA LEU A 138 18.50 1.70 23.90
C LEU A 138 18.89 3.17 23.67
N GLY A 139 19.81 3.69 24.49
CA GLY A 139 20.32 5.06 24.44
C GLY A 139 21.68 5.21 23.76
N ARG A 140 22.10 4.31 22.86
CA ARG A 140 23.40 4.39 22.18
C ARG A 140 23.27 4.74 20.70
N LYS A 141 24.38 5.26 20.12
CA LYS A 141 24.46 5.55 18.67
C LYS A 141 24.34 4.30 17.78
N ARG A 142 24.70 3.12 18.33
CA ARG A 142 24.65 1.84 17.62
C ARG A 142 23.39 1.04 17.97
N TYR A 143 22.30 1.73 18.30
CA TYR A 143 21.00 1.12 18.57
C TYR A 143 20.55 0.23 17.41
N ASP A 144 20.63 0.72 16.16
CA ASP A 144 20.18 0.01 14.96
C ASP A 144 20.86 -1.37 14.83
N ARG A 145 22.17 -1.41 15.04
CA ARG A 145 22.91 -2.69 14.99
C ARG A 145 22.43 -3.67 16.09
N ARG A 146 22.11 -3.17 17.27
CA ARG A 146 21.60 -4.01 18.36
C ARG A 146 20.16 -4.46 18.11
N TYR A 147 19.37 -3.61 17.51
CA TYR A 147 18.04 -3.90 17.04
C TYR A 147 18.06 -5.07 16.02
N ASP A 148 18.89 -4.98 14.99
CA ASP A 148 19.02 -6.02 13.96
C ASP A 148 19.45 -7.37 14.57
N LEU A 149 20.45 -7.36 15.44
CA LEU A 149 20.92 -8.59 16.11
C LEU A 149 19.83 -9.24 16.97
N LEU A 150 19.01 -8.44 17.66
CA LEU A 150 17.90 -8.95 18.48
C LEU A 150 16.78 -9.51 17.60
N GLN A 151 16.46 -8.87 16.49
CA GLN A 151 15.50 -9.37 15.52
C GLN A 151 15.96 -10.71 14.94
N MET A 152 17.18 -10.77 14.39
CA MET A 152 17.77 -12.00 13.83
C MET A 152 17.83 -13.15 14.87
N GLU A 153 18.14 -12.85 16.12
CA GLU A 153 18.13 -13.83 17.21
C GLU A 153 16.72 -14.38 17.44
N ARG A 154 15.69 -13.53 17.46
CA ARG A 154 14.29 -13.96 17.62
C ARG A 154 13.82 -14.83 16.46
N GLU A 155 14.14 -14.45 15.25
CA GLU A 155 13.82 -15.20 14.03
C GLU A 155 14.51 -16.57 14.02
N GLY A 156 15.82 -16.59 14.30
CA GLY A 156 16.58 -17.83 14.36
C GLY A 156 16.07 -18.80 15.42
N ARG A 157 15.61 -18.30 16.57
CA ARG A 157 15.04 -19.11 17.65
C ARG A 157 13.65 -19.64 17.36
N SER A 158 12.81 -18.82 16.74
CA SER A 158 11.43 -19.21 16.37
C SER A 158 11.38 -20.11 15.13
N GLY A 159 12.42 -20.11 14.31
CA GLY A 159 12.46 -20.79 13.01
C GLY A 159 11.49 -20.17 11.99
N LYS A 160 11.00 -18.96 12.25
CA LYS A 160 10.05 -18.24 11.41
C LYS A 160 10.57 -16.82 11.16
N GLU A 161 10.37 -16.35 9.94
CA GLU A 161 10.59 -14.94 9.61
C GLU A 161 9.67 -14.07 10.47
N GLY A 162 10.23 -13.05 11.11
CA GLY A 162 9.48 -12.13 11.96
C GLY A 162 8.67 -11.14 11.13
N ASP A 163 7.61 -10.60 11.73
CA ASP A 163 6.91 -9.44 11.17
C ASP A 163 7.71 -8.16 11.52
N PRO A 164 8.34 -7.48 10.54
CA PRO A 164 9.16 -6.30 10.81
C PRO A 164 8.36 -5.14 11.39
N VAL A 165 7.07 -5.02 11.02
CA VAL A 165 6.18 -3.96 11.53
C VAL A 165 5.84 -4.23 13.00
N ALA A 166 5.50 -5.46 13.34
CA ALA A 166 5.20 -5.84 14.72
C ALA A 166 6.43 -5.69 15.64
N PHE A 167 7.60 -6.15 15.21
CA PHE A 167 8.85 -6.01 15.95
C PHE A 167 9.26 -4.54 16.13
N GLY A 168 9.19 -3.75 15.03
CA GLY A 168 9.49 -2.33 15.09
C GLY A 168 8.53 -1.55 15.99
N THR A 169 7.26 -1.94 16.05
CA THR A 169 6.25 -1.34 16.94
C THR A 169 6.54 -1.68 18.40
N GLU A 170 6.88 -2.93 18.73
CA GLU A 170 7.30 -3.34 20.07
C GLU A 170 8.52 -2.56 20.54
N MET A 171 9.53 -2.42 19.68
CA MET A 171 10.74 -1.70 20.01
C MET A 171 10.53 -0.19 20.19
N LEU A 172 9.67 0.40 19.38
CA LEU A 172 9.26 1.80 19.53
C LEU A 172 8.54 2.03 20.86
N ASP A 173 7.60 1.15 21.19
CA ASP A 173 6.90 1.19 22.49
C ASP A 173 7.88 1.12 23.66
N ARG A 174 8.84 0.22 23.57
CA ARG A 174 9.92 0.10 24.55
C ARG A 174 10.77 1.36 24.65
N LEU A 175 11.19 1.94 23.53
CA LEU A 175 11.94 3.20 23.51
C LEU A 175 11.16 4.37 24.11
N LEU A 176 9.86 4.43 23.94
CA LEU A 176 9.02 5.50 24.45
C LEU A 176 8.77 5.39 25.95
N HIS A 177 8.53 4.18 26.46
CA HIS A 177 8.08 3.97 27.83
C HIS A 177 9.20 3.53 28.80
N PHE A 178 10.39 3.15 28.27
CA PHE A 178 11.50 2.76 29.13
C PHE A 178 12.02 3.94 29.97
N GLN A 179 12.27 3.70 31.26
CA GLN A 179 12.78 4.69 32.20
C GLN A 179 14.05 4.19 32.82
N TYR A 180 15.13 4.97 32.74
CA TYR A 180 16.35 4.73 33.53
C TYR A 180 16.11 5.13 34.97
N LEU A 181 16.55 4.27 35.91
CA LEU A 181 16.23 4.37 37.33
C LEU A 181 17.27 5.17 38.15
N THR A 182 18.48 5.34 37.59
CA THR A 182 19.56 6.11 38.21
C THR A 182 19.67 7.51 37.59
N ILE A 183 20.32 8.44 38.27
CA ILE A 183 20.62 9.77 37.74
C ILE A 183 21.63 9.63 36.59
N ALA A 184 22.73 8.91 36.86
CA ALA A 184 23.76 8.62 35.88
C ALA A 184 23.21 7.93 34.61
N GLY A 185 22.33 6.94 34.75
CA GLY A 185 21.69 6.26 33.63
C GLY A 185 20.83 7.19 32.77
N ARG A 186 20.08 8.10 33.39
CA ARG A 186 19.28 9.12 32.65
C ARG A 186 20.16 10.10 31.88
N GLU A 187 21.22 10.58 32.51
CA GLU A 187 22.16 11.52 31.88
C GLU A 187 22.91 10.86 30.69
N ALA A 188 23.37 9.63 30.90
CA ALA A 188 24.13 8.89 29.88
C ALA A 188 23.28 8.50 28.66
N PHE A 189 22.01 8.11 28.86
CA PHE A 189 21.26 7.40 27.81
C PHE A 189 19.98 8.09 27.33
N ASP A 190 19.30 8.91 28.15
CA ASP A 190 17.92 9.33 27.86
C ASP A 190 17.83 10.25 26.63
N LYS A 191 18.77 11.17 26.46
CA LYS A 191 18.81 12.08 25.31
C LYS A 191 18.91 11.29 24.00
N ARG A 192 19.77 10.28 23.96
CA ARG A 192 19.96 9.47 22.77
C ARG A 192 18.82 8.48 22.56
N ARG A 193 18.25 7.91 23.63
CA ARG A 193 17.06 7.05 23.57
C ARG A 193 15.88 7.76 22.91
N ARG A 194 15.62 9.01 23.28
CA ARG A 194 14.56 9.83 22.63
C ARG A 194 14.83 10.05 21.15
N LYS A 195 16.09 10.26 20.78
CA LYS A 195 16.46 10.35 19.37
C LYS A 195 16.24 9.02 18.65
N ASN A 196 16.68 7.92 19.22
CA ASN A 196 16.47 6.58 18.64
C ASN A 196 14.97 6.26 18.51
N ALA A 197 14.12 6.73 19.43
CA ALA A 197 12.67 6.60 19.32
C ALA A 197 12.11 7.36 18.10
N ALA A 198 12.59 8.59 17.86
CA ALA A 198 12.18 9.35 16.68
C ALA A 198 12.66 8.71 15.38
N ASP A 199 13.91 8.21 15.34
CA ASP A 199 14.48 7.51 14.19
C ASP A 199 13.68 6.21 13.92
N GLN A 200 13.40 5.39 14.95
CA GLN A 200 12.59 4.16 14.86
C GLN A 200 11.16 4.41 14.38
N HIS A 201 10.53 5.49 14.85
CA HIS A 201 9.20 5.88 14.36
C HIS A 201 9.22 6.17 12.85
N GLY A 202 10.25 6.90 12.39
CA GLY A 202 10.45 7.18 10.96
C GLY A 202 10.65 5.91 10.13
N ASP A 203 11.39 4.95 10.64
CA ASP A 203 11.66 3.69 9.94
C ASP A 203 10.43 2.77 9.93
N ASN A 204 9.68 2.67 11.03
CA ASN A 204 8.40 1.98 11.08
C ASN A 204 7.41 2.56 10.06
N TYR A 205 7.35 3.88 9.94
CA TYR A 205 6.50 4.55 8.95
C TYR A 205 6.91 4.17 7.52
N LYS A 206 8.22 4.16 7.20
CA LYS A 206 8.72 3.75 5.87
C LYS A 206 8.39 2.29 5.55
N ILE A 207 8.59 1.38 6.52
CA ILE A 207 8.28 -0.05 6.36
C ILE A 207 6.79 -0.22 6.06
N THR A 208 5.92 0.37 6.88
CA THR A 208 4.46 0.32 6.68
C THR A 208 4.04 0.89 5.32
N GLN A 209 4.62 2.03 4.90
CA GLN A 209 4.36 2.61 3.59
C GLN A 209 4.82 1.71 2.43
N ASN A 210 5.98 1.04 2.59
CA ASN A 210 6.49 0.12 1.58
C ASN A 210 5.64 -1.14 1.49
N GLU A 211 5.15 -1.67 2.60
CA GLU A 211 4.21 -2.79 2.61
C GLU A 211 2.86 -2.42 1.99
N MET A 212 2.31 -1.25 2.31
CA MET A 212 1.10 -0.75 1.65
C MET A 212 1.32 -0.59 0.14
N LYS A 213 2.46 -0.05 -0.29
CA LYS A 213 2.82 0.07 -1.71
C LYS A 213 3.03 -1.30 -2.38
N ALA A 214 3.59 -2.28 -1.68
CA ALA A 214 3.74 -3.65 -2.16
C ALA A 214 2.38 -4.35 -2.28
N ARG A 215 1.50 -4.21 -1.30
CA ARG A 215 0.13 -4.76 -1.31
C ARG A 215 -0.76 -4.11 -2.36
N THR A 216 -0.64 -2.79 -2.57
CA THR A 216 -1.38 -2.05 -3.62
C THR A 216 -0.71 -2.14 -5.00
N GLY A 217 0.48 -2.72 -5.08
CA GLY A 217 1.25 -3.02 -6.30
C GLY A 217 1.48 -1.81 -7.20
N LYS A 218 2.68 -1.23 -7.21
CA LYS A 218 3.07 -0.19 -8.18
C LYS A 218 2.79 -0.58 -9.65
N ASN A 219 2.83 -1.89 -9.96
CA ASN A 219 2.49 -2.43 -11.27
C ASN A 219 0.97 -2.55 -11.48
N PHE A 220 0.19 -2.79 -10.42
CA PHE A 220 -1.25 -2.91 -10.50
C PHE A 220 -1.92 -1.55 -10.76
N GLY A 221 -1.48 -0.48 -10.11
CA GLY A 221 -1.99 0.89 -10.35
C GLY A 221 -1.73 1.35 -11.79
N ARG A 222 -0.52 1.12 -12.33
CA ARG A 222 -0.22 1.45 -13.73
C ARG A 222 -1.03 0.60 -14.71
N GLY A 223 -1.30 -0.66 -14.39
CA GLY A 223 -2.17 -1.55 -15.15
C GLY A 223 -3.62 -1.06 -15.17
N ILE A 224 -4.16 -0.65 -14.02
CA ILE A 224 -5.50 -0.10 -13.88
C ILE A 224 -5.64 1.20 -14.69
N ASP A 225 -4.70 2.14 -14.57
CA ASP A 225 -4.70 3.39 -15.35
C ASP A 225 -4.68 3.11 -16.85
N THR A 226 -3.85 2.16 -17.28
CA THR A 226 -3.78 1.75 -18.70
C THR A 226 -5.08 1.13 -19.15
N MET A 227 -5.71 0.28 -18.35
CA MET A 227 -7.01 -0.34 -18.63
C MET A 227 -8.09 0.72 -18.83
N TYR A 228 -8.25 1.66 -17.87
CA TYR A 228 -9.24 2.73 -18.00
C TYR A 228 -8.99 3.60 -19.24
N ARG A 229 -7.74 4.06 -19.42
CA ARG A 229 -7.36 4.88 -20.60
C ARG A 229 -7.66 4.17 -21.91
N THR A 230 -7.34 2.89 -22.01
CA THR A 230 -7.60 2.09 -23.21
C THR A 230 -9.10 1.89 -23.43
N SER A 231 -9.86 1.58 -22.37
CA SER A 231 -11.31 1.40 -22.43
C SER A 231 -12.02 2.68 -22.87
N PHE A 232 -11.71 3.83 -22.28
CA PHE A 232 -12.26 5.13 -22.71
C PHE A 232 -11.93 5.43 -24.19
N ARG A 233 -10.67 5.20 -24.61
CA ARG A 233 -10.27 5.39 -26.01
C ARG A 233 -11.06 4.48 -26.95
N ASN A 234 -11.25 3.22 -26.58
CA ASN A 234 -12.03 2.27 -27.34
C ASN A 234 -13.50 2.73 -27.48
N HIS A 235 -14.13 3.18 -26.38
CA HIS A 235 -15.49 3.70 -26.42
C HIS A 235 -15.63 4.93 -27.34
N ILE A 236 -14.68 5.87 -27.28
CA ILE A 236 -14.66 7.04 -28.18
C ILE A 236 -14.51 6.58 -29.64
N THR A 237 -13.62 5.63 -29.91
CA THR A 237 -13.40 5.12 -31.28
C THR A 237 -14.63 4.38 -31.81
N LEU A 238 -15.25 3.53 -30.99
CA LEU A 238 -16.48 2.83 -31.35
C LEU A 238 -17.65 3.81 -31.61
N SER A 239 -17.76 4.87 -30.79
CA SER A 239 -18.76 5.92 -31.04
C SER A 239 -18.55 6.61 -32.41
N LYS A 240 -17.30 6.97 -32.74
CA LYS A 240 -16.98 7.55 -34.07
C LYS A 240 -17.31 6.60 -35.21
N ILE A 241 -17.06 5.29 -35.03
CA ILE A 241 -17.42 4.29 -36.03
C ILE A 241 -18.94 4.21 -36.20
N ALA A 242 -19.70 4.21 -35.10
CA ALA A 242 -21.17 4.20 -35.17
C ALA A 242 -21.71 5.45 -35.88
N ASP A 243 -21.19 6.63 -35.52
CA ASP A 243 -21.58 7.90 -36.19
C ASP A 243 -21.21 7.89 -37.68
N GLY A 244 -20.04 7.36 -38.04
CA GLY A 244 -19.64 7.18 -39.44
C GLY A 244 -20.57 6.24 -40.22
N LYS A 245 -20.96 5.11 -39.61
CA LYS A 245 -21.92 4.17 -40.21
C LYS A 245 -23.33 4.78 -40.36
N ALA A 246 -23.77 5.54 -39.34
CA ALA A 246 -25.06 6.24 -39.41
C ALA A 246 -25.06 7.28 -40.53
N ASN A 247 -24.02 8.08 -40.69
CA ASN A 247 -23.86 9.04 -41.75
C ASN A 247 -23.86 8.35 -43.17
N MET A 248 -23.21 7.20 -43.29
CA MET A 248 -23.23 6.40 -44.52
C MET A 248 -24.67 5.95 -44.85
N MET A 249 -25.41 5.45 -43.86
CA MET A 249 -26.80 5.03 -44.03
C MET A 249 -27.70 6.21 -44.46
N ILE A 250 -27.54 7.38 -43.82
CA ILE A 250 -28.27 8.60 -44.20
C ILE A 250 -27.97 8.95 -45.66
N SER A 251 -26.69 8.98 -46.03
CA SER A 251 -26.29 9.36 -47.40
C SER A 251 -26.83 8.40 -48.46
N ILE A 252 -26.66 7.08 -48.26
CA ILE A 252 -27.14 6.06 -49.22
C ILE A 252 -28.67 6.15 -49.39
N ASN A 253 -29.39 6.17 -48.27
CA ASN A 253 -30.87 6.22 -48.35
C ASN A 253 -31.38 7.54 -48.93
N THR A 254 -30.71 8.68 -48.63
CA THR A 254 -31.09 9.98 -49.23
C THR A 254 -30.90 9.97 -50.75
N ILE A 255 -29.83 9.37 -51.26
CA ILE A 255 -29.60 9.21 -52.70
C ILE A 255 -30.70 8.32 -53.30
N ILE A 256 -31.02 7.18 -52.68
CA ILE A 256 -32.08 6.27 -53.14
C ILE A 256 -33.43 7.00 -53.18
N LEU A 257 -33.80 7.68 -52.07
CA LEU A 257 -35.03 8.47 -52.01
C LEU A 257 -35.10 9.52 -53.14
N SER A 258 -34.00 10.26 -53.34
CA SER A 258 -33.93 11.26 -54.39
C SER A 258 -34.15 10.67 -55.85
N ILE A 259 -33.47 9.55 -56.11
CA ILE A 259 -33.60 8.85 -57.41
C ILE A 259 -35.03 8.34 -57.59
N VAL A 260 -35.57 7.64 -56.57
CA VAL A 260 -36.90 7.05 -56.66
C VAL A 260 -37.98 8.16 -56.87
N ILE A 261 -37.90 9.25 -56.09
CA ILE A 261 -38.84 10.38 -56.20
C ILE A 261 -38.70 11.01 -57.55
N THR A 262 -37.49 11.24 -58.09
CA THR A 262 -37.28 11.86 -59.41
C THR A 262 -37.81 10.99 -60.52
N VAL A 263 -37.48 9.68 -60.49
CA VAL A 263 -37.93 8.73 -61.51
C VAL A 263 -39.44 8.57 -61.45
N SER A 264 -40.03 8.42 -60.25
CA SER A 264 -41.49 8.29 -60.14
C SER A 264 -42.23 9.57 -60.58
N GLY A 265 -41.69 10.75 -60.21
CA GLY A 265 -42.28 12.03 -60.71
C GLY A 265 -42.18 12.20 -62.20
N ALA A 266 -41.06 11.84 -62.82
CA ALA A 266 -40.90 11.85 -64.23
C ALA A 266 -41.86 10.83 -64.94
N SER A 267 -41.95 9.62 -64.39
CA SER A 267 -42.85 8.58 -64.94
C SER A 267 -44.31 9.00 -64.92
N ILE A 268 -44.80 9.66 -63.87
CA ILE A 268 -46.16 10.21 -63.80
C ILE A 268 -46.38 11.26 -64.94
N SER A 269 -45.36 12.08 -65.24
CA SER A 269 -45.46 13.13 -66.22
C SER A 269 -45.39 12.64 -67.69
N PHE A 270 -44.63 11.56 -67.91
CA PHE A 270 -44.39 11.07 -69.31
C PHE A 270 -45.12 9.76 -69.62
N PHE A 271 -45.58 8.98 -68.65
CA PHE A 271 -46.22 7.67 -68.86
C PHE A 271 -47.52 7.56 -68.06
N GLU A 272 -48.34 8.59 -68.04
CA GLU A 272 -49.55 8.70 -67.24
C GLU A 272 -50.52 7.50 -67.44
N GLU A 273 -50.75 7.06 -68.65
CA GLU A 273 -51.59 5.89 -68.97
C GLU A 273 -50.98 4.58 -68.42
N THR A 274 -49.67 4.34 -68.62
CA THR A 274 -49.03 3.07 -68.28
C THR A 274 -48.94 2.85 -66.73
N PHE A 275 -48.83 3.92 -65.96
CA PHE A 275 -48.72 3.84 -64.46
C PHE A 275 -50.07 3.57 -63.81
N PHE A 276 -51.15 4.10 -64.39
CA PHE A 276 -52.49 3.83 -63.88
C PHE A 276 -53.06 2.49 -64.40
N GLU A 277 -52.56 1.95 -65.49
CA GLU A 277 -52.95 0.64 -66.00
C GLU A 277 -52.28 -0.53 -65.25
N ASN A 278 -51.11 -0.31 -64.63
CA ASN A 278 -50.34 -1.35 -63.89
C ASN A 278 -50.02 -0.93 -62.50
N PRO A 279 -50.99 -0.83 -61.59
CA PRO A 279 -50.81 -0.37 -60.21
C PRO A 279 -49.90 -1.26 -59.36
N GLU A 280 -49.63 -2.51 -59.76
CA GLU A 280 -48.75 -3.45 -59.12
C GLU A 280 -47.29 -2.98 -59.09
N PHE A 281 -46.82 -2.11 -59.99
CA PHE A 281 -45.49 -1.50 -59.96
C PHE A 281 -45.36 -0.46 -58.86
N LEU A 282 -46.43 -0.01 -58.18
CA LEU A 282 -46.39 0.87 -57.02
C LEU A 282 -45.88 0.15 -55.78
N VAL A 283 -46.10 -1.17 -55.68
CA VAL A 283 -45.69 -1.95 -54.49
C VAL A 283 -44.18 -1.92 -54.23
N PRO A 284 -43.30 -2.23 -55.22
CA PRO A 284 -41.84 -2.14 -55.00
C PRO A 284 -41.40 -0.70 -54.76
N ILE A 285 -41.99 0.30 -55.37
CA ILE A 285 -41.62 1.71 -55.17
C ILE A 285 -41.99 2.18 -53.80
N ILE A 286 -43.21 1.94 -53.33
CA ILE A 286 -43.68 2.32 -52.00
C ILE A 286 -42.88 1.57 -50.91
N SER A 287 -42.60 0.27 -51.08
CA SER A 287 -41.83 -0.50 -50.13
C SER A 287 -40.42 0.05 -49.97
N LEU A 288 -39.76 0.45 -51.09
CA LEU A 288 -38.41 1.02 -51.07
C LEU A 288 -38.41 2.42 -50.44
N LEU A 289 -39.37 3.29 -50.80
CA LEU A 289 -39.50 4.63 -50.23
C LEU A 289 -39.72 4.57 -48.71
N LEU A 290 -40.68 3.75 -48.27
CA LEU A 290 -41.02 3.64 -46.84
C LEU A 290 -39.88 3.07 -46.02
N SER A 291 -39.23 1.99 -46.50
CA SER A 291 -38.10 1.39 -45.81
C SER A 291 -36.88 2.32 -45.74
N SER A 292 -36.58 3.02 -46.84
CA SER A 292 -35.50 4.01 -46.86
C SER A 292 -35.77 5.19 -45.93
N LEU A 293 -37.01 5.70 -45.88
CA LEU A 293 -37.39 6.76 -44.96
C LEU A 293 -37.24 6.32 -43.48
N ILE A 294 -37.75 5.14 -43.14
CA ILE A 294 -37.63 4.60 -41.79
C ILE A 294 -36.15 4.38 -41.44
N ALA A 295 -35.35 3.84 -42.34
CA ALA A 295 -33.92 3.63 -42.13
C ALA A 295 -33.17 4.94 -41.86
N VAL A 296 -33.46 6.02 -42.60
CA VAL A 296 -32.90 7.36 -42.35
C VAL A 296 -33.26 7.88 -40.97
N VAL A 297 -34.54 7.76 -40.59
CA VAL A 297 -35.00 8.23 -39.25
C VAL A 297 -34.23 7.55 -38.13
N PHE A 298 -34.07 6.22 -38.17
CA PHE A 298 -33.31 5.50 -37.17
C PHE A 298 -31.80 5.81 -37.22
N ALA A 299 -31.22 6.02 -38.42
CA ALA A 299 -29.84 6.44 -38.55
C ALA A 299 -29.61 7.84 -37.97
N VAL A 300 -30.52 8.80 -38.19
CA VAL A 300 -30.47 10.14 -37.59
C VAL A 300 -30.58 10.05 -36.04
N PHE A 301 -31.49 9.23 -35.52
CA PHE A 301 -31.61 9.02 -34.09
C PHE A 301 -30.34 8.38 -33.46
N SER A 302 -29.65 7.51 -34.23
CA SER A 302 -28.36 6.97 -33.79
C SER A 302 -27.26 8.03 -33.76
N ALA A 303 -27.19 8.90 -34.77
CA ALA A 303 -26.20 9.97 -34.87
C ALA A 303 -26.48 11.17 -33.96
N ARG A 304 -27.72 11.33 -33.48
CA ARG A 304 -28.12 12.44 -32.61
C ARG A 304 -27.31 12.44 -31.32
N PRO A 305 -26.77 13.61 -30.86
CA PRO A 305 -26.10 13.72 -29.60
C PRO A 305 -27.00 13.24 -28.43
N SER A 306 -26.56 12.21 -27.71
CA SER A 306 -27.29 11.71 -26.56
C SER A 306 -26.52 12.12 -25.32
N VAL A 307 -27.11 12.98 -24.49
CA VAL A 307 -26.63 13.30 -23.15
C VAL A 307 -27.47 12.48 -22.19
N THR A 308 -26.82 11.57 -21.47
CA THR A 308 -27.49 10.81 -20.41
C THR A 308 -27.76 11.78 -19.27
N GLU A 309 -28.99 12.29 -19.19
CA GLU A 309 -29.41 13.10 -18.07
C GLU A 309 -29.90 12.17 -16.95
N TYR A 310 -29.11 12.03 -15.90
CA TYR A 310 -29.64 11.53 -14.64
C TYR A 310 -30.56 12.60 -14.05
N ARG A 311 -31.85 12.34 -13.94
CA ARG A 311 -32.83 13.20 -13.23
C ARG A 311 -32.63 13.17 -11.72
N ILE A 312 -31.38 13.17 -11.25
CA ILE A 312 -31.04 13.15 -9.83
C ILE A 312 -30.98 14.58 -9.33
N LYS A 313 -31.66 14.85 -8.20
CA LYS A 313 -31.58 16.15 -7.54
C LYS A 313 -30.15 16.45 -7.12
N LYS A 314 -29.73 17.72 -7.22
CA LYS A 314 -28.39 18.23 -6.93
C LYS A 314 -27.81 17.67 -5.61
N ASP A 315 -28.60 17.65 -4.54
CA ASP A 315 -28.17 17.17 -3.22
C ASP A 315 -27.89 15.65 -3.16
N LYS A 316 -28.47 14.87 -4.06
CA LYS A 316 -28.21 13.44 -4.17
C LYS A 316 -26.99 13.13 -5.03
N LEU A 317 -26.68 13.95 -6.03
CA LEU A 317 -25.50 13.74 -6.91
C LEU A 317 -24.18 13.64 -6.12
N ILE A 318 -24.03 14.48 -5.10
CA ILE A 318 -22.83 14.51 -4.26
C ILE A 318 -22.83 13.39 -3.20
N LYS A 319 -24.03 12.99 -2.70
CA LYS A 319 -24.16 12.07 -1.56
C LYS A 319 -24.40 10.61 -1.95
N SER A 320 -25.06 10.32 -3.09
CA SER A 320 -25.57 8.98 -3.38
C SER A 320 -24.60 8.07 -4.12
N LYS A 321 -23.49 8.59 -4.65
CA LYS A 321 -22.57 7.82 -5.51
C LYS A 321 -23.26 7.10 -6.70
N GLU A 322 -24.48 7.52 -7.10
CA GLU A 322 -25.26 6.86 -8.16
C GLU A 322 -24.83 7.25 -9.57
N ALA A 323 -24.19 8.41 -9.75
CA ALA A 323 -23.73 8.90 -11.05
C ALA A 323 -22.32 9.47 -10.95
N SER A 324 -21.52 9.29 -12.01
CA SER A 324 -20.19 9.88 -12.12
C SER A 324 -20.28 11.40 -12.29
N LEU A 325 -19.54 12.15 -11.49
CA LEU A 325 -19.36 13.59 -11.68
C LEU A 325 -18.24 13.94 -12.65
N LEU A 326 -17.54 12.96 -13.22
CA LEU A 326 -16.57 13.17 -14.30
C LEU A 326 -17.27 13.35 -15.65
N TYR A 327 -18.50 12.83 -15.78
CA TYR A 327 -19.30 13.00 -17.00
C TYR A 327 -19.84 14.43 -17.11
N PHE A 328 -19.60 15.07 -18.27
CA PHE A 328 -19.92 16.48 -18.47
C PHE A 328 -21.41 16.83 -18.25
N GLY A 329 -22.32 15.94 -18.58
CA GLY A 329 -23.75 16.12 -18.35
C GLY A 329 -24.16 16.18 -16.88
N ASN A 330 -23.34 15.67 -15.96
CA ASN A 330 -23.59 15.67 -14.53
C ASN A 330 -22.90 16.84 -13.82
N PHE A 331 -21.63 17.13 -14.08
CA PHE A 331 -20.92 18.19 -13.37
C PHE A 331 -21.41 19.60 -13.75
N LEU A 332 -21.97 19.80 -14.93
CA LEU A 332 -22.58 21.08 -15.33
C LEU A 332 -23.80 21.46 -14.45
N LYS A 333 -24.35 20.54 -13.67
CA LYS A 333 -25.40 20.81 -12.69
C LYS A 333 -24.87 21.36 -11.39
N LEU A 334 -23.55 21.30 -11.16
CA LEU A 334 -22.87 21.84 -9.99
C LEU A 334 -22.42 23.28 -10.22
N GLU A 335 -22.27 24.05 -9.15
CA GLU A 335 -21.56 25.31 -9.20
C GLU A 335 -20.07 25.05 -9.37
N LYS A 336 -19.35 26.00 -10.00
CA LYS A 336 -17.93 25.90 -10.28
C LYS A 336 -17.10 25.53 -9.03
N ASN A 337 -17.40 26.14 -7.88
CA ASN A 337 -16.67 25.89 -6.65
C ASN A 337 -16.95 24.48 -6.10
N GLU A 338 -18.20 24.02 -6.15
CA GLU A 338 -18.57 22.66 -5.73
C GLU A 338 -17.84 21.58 -6.56
N PHE A 339 -17.73 21.80 -7.89
CA PHE A 339 -16.97 20.91 -8.75
C PHE A 339 -15.47 20.92 -8.42
N ILE A 340 -14.88 22.10 -8.16
CA ILE A 340 -13.46 22.22 -7.78
C ILE A 340 -13.20 21.48 -6.46
N ASP A 341 -14.07 21.64 -5.46
CA ASP A 341 -13.96 20.98 -4.16
C ASP A 341 -14.11 19.46 -4.29
N TYR A 342 -15.01 19.02 -5.17
CA TYR A 342 -15.16 17.59 -5.49
C TYR A 342 -13.87 17.04 -6.11
N MET A 343 -13.31 17.70 -7.11
CA MET A 343 -12.06 17.30 -7.76
C MET A 343 -10.87 17.32 -6.80
N ALA A 344 -10.84 18.24 -5.84
CA ALA A 344 -9.81 18.28 -4.82
C ALA A 344 -9.87 17.04 -3.90
N ARG A 345 -11.07 16.62 -3.50
CA ARG A 345 -11.27 15.38 -2.71
C ARG A 345 -10.91 14.13 -3.49
N MET A 346 -11.29 14.04 -4.77
CA MET A 346 -10.96 12.90 -5.64
C MET A 346 -9.45 12.68 -5.81
N LYS A 347 -8.65 13.76 -5.77
CA LYS A 347 -7.18 13.66 -5.81
C LYS A 347 -6.57 12.98 -4.58
N LEU A 348 -7.28 12.99 -3.46
CA LEU A 348 -6.81 12.44 -2.18
C LEU A 348 -7.30 11.00 -1.94
N ASP A 349 -8.35 10.56 -2.65
CA ASP A 349 -8.94 9.22 -2.51
C ASP A 349 -8.92 8.47 -3.84
N GLN A 350 -7.90 7.63 -4.00
CA GLN A 350 -7.70 6.82 -5.21
C GLN A 350 -8.86 5.84 -5.48
N ASN A 351 -9.46 5.27 -4.44
CA ASN A 351 -10.56 4.32 -4.60
C ASN A 351 -11.82 5.03 -5.13
N SER A 352 -12.16 6.17 -4.56
CA SER A 352 -13.29 6.99 -5.05
C SER A 352 -13.08 7.44 -6.49
N LEU A 353 -11.84 7.77 -6.89
CA LEU A 353 -11.50 8.12 -8.27
C LEU A 353 -11.78 6.95 -9.23
N TYR A 354 -11.32 5.74 -8.92
CA TYR A 354 -11.55 4.58 -9.78
C TYR A 354 -13.01 4.14 -9.80
N ASP A 355 -13.72 4.26 -8.71
CA ASP A 355 -15.17 4.03 -8.65
C ASP A 355 -15.93 4.96 -9.59
N ASP A 356 -15.56 6.24 -9.62
CA ASP A 356 -16.19 7.23 -10.53
C ASP A 356 -15.82 6.97 -12.00
N LEU A 357 -14.57 6.61 -12.28
CA LEU A 357 -14.15 6.22 -13.62
C LEU A 357 -14.90 4.98 -14.12
N ALA A 358 -15.17 4.01 -13.24
CA ALA A 358 -15.94 2.82 -13.58
C ALA A 358 -17.39 3.17 -13.94
N ARG A 359 -18.03 4.08 -13.19
CA ARG A 359 -19.39 4.56 -13.48
C ARG A 359 -19.44 5.31 -14.79
N ASP A 360 -18.50 6.21 -15.04
CA ASP A 360 -18.42 6.96 -16.30
C ASP A 360 -18.26 6.03 -17.50
N LEU A 361 -17.43 5.01 -17.37
CA LEU A 361 -17.24 3.99 -18.40
C LEU A 361 -18.52 3.19 -18.66
N TYR A 362 -19.29 2.86 -17.62
CA TYR A 362 -20.58 2.19 -17.77
C TYR A 362 -21.60 3.07 -18.50
N ASP A 363 -21.69 4.35 -18.14
CA ASP A 363 -22.59 5.31 -18.76
C ASP A 363 -22.29 5.52 -20.25
N LEU A 364 -21.00 5.63 -20.59
CA LEU A 364 -20.55 5.65 -21.99
C LEU A 364 -20.93 4.37 -22.72
N GLY A 365 -20.83 3.22 -22.09
CA GLY A 365 -21.26 1.93 -22.63
C GLY A 365 -22.76 1.89 -22.92
N ALA A 366 -23.58 2.40 -22.01
CA ALA A 366 -25.03 2.47 -22.18
C ALA A 366 -25.44 3.37 -23.36
N VAL A 367 -24.80 4.54 -23.50
CA VAL A 367 -25.01 5.42 -24.65
C VAL A 367 -24.63 4.72 -25.94
N MET A 368 -23.51 4.02 -25.95
CA MET A 368 -23.03 3.30 -27.14
C MET A 368 -23.98 2.16 -27.51
N HIS A 369 -24.44 1.37 -26.58
CA HIS A 369 -25.41 0.31 -26.79
C HIS A 369 -26.66 0.84 -27.51
N LYS A 370 -27.22 1.97 -27.06
CA LYS A 370 -28.37 2.61 -27.70
C LYS A 370 -28.10 3.05 -29.14
N LYS A 371 -26.92 3.65 -29.39
CA LYS A 371 -26.50 4.04 -30.76
C LYS A 371 -26.44 2.84 -31.68
N TYR A 372 -25.77 1.75 -31.25
CA TYR A 372 -25.67 0.54 -32.09
C TYR A 372 -27.00 -0.15 -32.27
N LEU A 373 -27.90 -0.16 -31.30
CA LEU A 373 -29.25 -0.71 -31.45
C LEU A 373 -30.02 0.02 -32.55
N LEU A 374 -30.07 1.37 -32.51
CA LEU A 374 -30.76 2.20 -33.49
C LEU A 374 -30.14 2.01 -34.87
N LEU A 375 -28.83 1.92 -34.96
CA LEU A 375 -28.11 1.66 -36.20
C LEU A 375 -28.47 0.29 -36.79
N THR A 376 -28.54 -0.74 -35.95
CA THR A 376 -28.93 -2.11 -36.36
C THR A 376 -30.36 -2.12 -36.92
N ILE A 377 -31.28 -1.41 -36.27
CA ILE A 377 -32.67 -1.27 -36.78
C ILE A 377 -32.65 -0.59 -38.14
N SER A 378 -31.88 0.50 -38.30
CA SER A 378 -31.74 1.20 -39.57
C SER A 378 -31.25 0.27 -40.71
N TYR A 379 -30.17 -0.48 -40.47
CA TYR A 379 -29.63 -1.43 -41.45
C TYR A 379 -30.61 -2.55 -41.78
N ASN A 380 -31.23 -3.15 -40.78
CA ASN A 380 -32.17 -4.27 -40.98
C ASN A 380 -33.43 -3.80 -41.78
N THR A 381 -33.93 -2.63 -41.44
CA THR A 381 -35.09 -2.05 -42.19
C THR A 381 -34.73 -1.77 -43.63
N PHE A 382 -33.56 -1.19 -43.87
CA PHE A 382 -33.10 -0.91 -45.25
C PHE A 382 -32.91 -2.21 -46.04
N VAL A 383 -32.19 -3.18 -45.50
CA VAL A 383 -31.94 -4.45 -46.21
C VAL A 383 -33.23 -5.24 -46.45
N GLY A 384 -34.11 -5.30 -45.43
CA GLY A 384 -35.41 -5.93 -45.57
C GLY A 384 -36.31 -5.26 -46.61
N GLY A 385 -36.35 -3.93 -46.60
CA GLY A 385 -37.12 -3.16 -47.57
C GLY A 385 -36.58 -3.28 -49.01
N LEU A 386 -35.25 -3.26 -49.16
CA LEU A 386 -34.61 -3.47 -50.45
C LEU A 386 -34.90 -4.87 -51.01
N ALA A 387 -34.79 -5.90 -50.16
CA ALA A 387 -35.12 -7.27 -50.57
C ALA A 387 -36.59 -7.41 -50.96
N LEU A 388 -37.51 -6.81 -50.20
CA LEU A 388 -38.93 -6.81 -50.49
C LEU A 388 -39.21 -6.08 -51.84
N ALA A 389 -38.60 -4.93 -52.09
CA ALA A 389 -38.75 -4.17 -53.31
C ALA A 389 -38.26 -4.97 -54.53
N VAL A 390 -37.11 -5.60 -54.45
CA VAL A 390 -36.57 -6.41 -55.55
C VAL A 390 -37.43 -7.65 -55.80
N LEU A 391 -37.86 -8.35 -54.77
CA LEU A 391 -38.72 -9.55 -54.90
C LEU A 391 -40.10 -9.20 -55.45
N SER A 392 -40.70 -8.10 -54.98
CA SER A 392 -42.00 -7.64 -55.50
C SER A 392 -41.89 -7.18 -56.94
N PHE A 393 -40.82 -6.48 -57.34
CA PHE A 393 -40.57 -6.11 -58.72
C PHE A 393 -40.43 -7.34 -59.61
N LEU A 394 -39.67 -8.34 -59.19
CA LEU A 394 -39.48 -9.61 -59.91
C LEU A 394 -40.83 -10.36 -60.10
N ALA A 395 -41.63 -10.41 -59.00
CA ALA A 395 -42.94 -11.06 -59.04
C ALA A 395 -43.88 -10.38 -60.05
N VAL A 396 -44.01 -9.03 -60.02
CA VAL A 396 -44.81 -8.26 -61.00
C VAL A 396 -44.35 -8.47 -62.43
N TYR A 397 -43.01 -8.45 -62.65
CA TYR A 397 -42.43 -8.69 -63.93
C TYR A 397 -42.75 -10.09 -64.48
N LEU A 398 -42.67 -11.14 -63.69
CA LEU A 398 -43.00 -12.51 -64.09
C LEU A 398 -44.50 -12.69 -64.38
N LEU A 399 -45.38 -12.06 -63.61
CA LEU A 399 -46.82 -12.11 -63.75
C LEU A 399 -47.28 -11.41 -65.07
N ASN A 400 -46.57 -10.39 -65.56
CA ASN A 400 -46.88 -9.67 -66.80
C ASN A 400 -46.29 -10.35 -68.02
N ILE A 401 -45.42 -11.33 -67.91
CA ILE A 401 -44.86 -12.12 -69.01
C ILE A 401 -45.62 -13.42 -69.25
N LEU A 402 -46.27 -13.96 -68.23
CA LEU A 402 -47.05 -15.19 -68.24
C LEU A 402 -48.50 -14.86 -68.72
#